data_e29f39c9ca70d76c26e07f6ebcbd312c
#
_entry.id   e29f39c9ca70d76c26e07f6ebcbd312c
#
_cell.length_a   1.000
_cell.length_b   1.000
_cell.length_c   1.000
_cell.angle_alpha   90.00
_cell.angle_beta   90.00
_cell.angle_gamma   90.00
#
_symmetry.space_group_name_H-M   'P 1'
#
loop_
_entity.id
_entity.type
_entity.pdbx_description
1 polymer ?
#
loop_
_entity_poly.entity_id
_entity_poly.type
_entity_poly.pdbx_seq_one_letter_code
_entity_poly.pdbx_strand_id
1 'polypeptide(L)'
;MDFALREWRQSDVAGVAKYANNGKIACNLRDVFPHPYTLTDAEYFVNSCLEADQDRQLFRAIEIGGHAVGSISLCLGSDVYARTAELGYWLAEEHWGKGIMTRAVRQICEEGFTRWDGLVRIYAEPFAHNAGSRRVLEKAGFTLEGVLRQSVFKRNEVCDSCMYALLREEWQHTGSASQPDSQ
;
A
#
# COMPACT_ATOMS: atom_id res chain seq x y z
N MET A 1 -4.07 -1.54 18.56
CA MET A 1 -5.09 -0.61 18.03
C MET A 1 -5.78 -1.32 16.89
N ASP A 2 -7.10 -1.30 16.91
CA ASP A 2 -7.91 -1.98 15.89
C ASP A 2 -8.11 -1.03 14.71
N PHE A 3 -8.12 -1.57 13.52
CA PHE A 3 -8.40 -0.90 12.27
C PHE A 3 -9.17 -1.87 11.35
N ALA A 4 -9.84 -1.34 10.35
CA ALA A 4 -10.48 -2.12 9.29
C ALA A 4 -9.96 -1.68 7.91
N LEU A 5 -9.82 -2.63 6.99
CA LEU A 5 -9.75 -2.36 5.57
C LEU A 5 -11.17 -2.43 5.02
N ARG A 6 -11.60 -1.36 4.36
CA ARG A 6 -12.93 -1.30 3.73
C ARG A 6 -12.92 -0.56 2.40
N GLU A 7 -13.97 -0.70 1.67
CA GLU A 7 -14.20 0.10 0.46
C GLU A 7 -14.28 1.58 0.80
N TRP A 8 -13.90 2.40 -0.16
CA TRP A 8 -13.99 3.85 -0.07
C TRP A 8 -15.47 4.32 -0.08
N ARG A 9 -15.72 5.47 0.52
CA ARG A 9 -17.03 6.13 0.56
C ARG A 9 -16.86 7.59 0.21
N GLN A 10 -17.86 8.20 -0.42
CA GLN A 10 -17.84 9.62 -0.71
C GLN A 10 -17.67 10.48 0.55
N SER A 11 -18.18 10.02 1.68
CA SER A 11 -18.01 10.71 2.99
C SER A 11 -16.57 10.73 3.50
N ASP A 12 -15.63 10.00 2.90
CA ASP A 12 -14.22 9.96 3.33
C ASP A 12 -13.41 11.17 2.85
N VAL A 13 -13.91 11.94 1.88
CA VAL A 13 -13.21 13.06 1.24
C VAL A 13 -12.62 14.04 2.26
N ALA A 14 -13.40 14.51 3.23
CA ALA A 14 -12.92 15.45 4.23
C ALA A 14 -11.82 14.85 5.13
N GLY A 15 -11.93 13.57 5.47
CA GLY A 15 -10.91 12.83 6.22
C GLY A 15 -9.61 12.71 5.43
N VAL A 16 -9.70 12.33 4.17
CA VAL A 16 -8.54 12.22 3.27
C VAL A 16 -7.83 13.57 3.15
N ALA A 17 -8.55 14.67 2.87
CA ALA A 17 -7.97 16.00 2.77
C ALA A 17 -7.19 16.40 4.03
N LYS A 18 -7.74 16.06 5.21
CA LYS A 18 -7.10 16.33 6.50
C LYS A 18 -5.83 15.51 6.70
N TYR A 19 -5.93 14.17 6.53
CA TYR A 19 -4.85 13.25 6.92
C TYR A 19 -3.76 13.12 5.86
N ALA A 20 -4.09 13.28 4.58
CA ALA A 20 -3.12 13.25 3.49
C ALA A 20 -2.29 14.55 3.39
N ASN A 21 -2.79 15.68 3.90
CA ASN A 21 -2.07 16.95 3.86
C ASN A 21 -0.90 16.98 4.86
N ASN A 22 0.10 16.17 4.59
CA ASN A 22 1.29 16.03 5.44
C ASN A 22 2.55 15.86 4.58
N GLY A 23 3.49 16.82 4.70
CA GLY A 23 4.74 16.82 3.95
C GLY A 23 5.64 15.61 4.20
N LYS A 24 5.53 14.95 5.37
CA LYS A 24 6.29 13.73 5.69
C LYS A 24 5.71 12.51 4.97
N ILE A 25 4.42 12.53 4.61
CA ILE A 25 3.81 11.52 3.75
C ILE A 25 4.21 11.80 2.30
N ALA A 26 3.96 13.03 1.82
CA ALA A 26 4.17 13.42 0.43
C ALA A 26 5.64 13.28 -0.03
N CYS A 27 6.62 13.48 0.86
CA CYS A 27 8.04 13.31 0.50
C CYS A 27 8.45 11.87 0.19
N ASN A 28 7.64 10.91 0.59
CA ASN A 28 7.87 9.47 0.40
C ASN A 28 6.98 8.85 -0.69
N LEU A 29 6.19 9.66 -1.40
CA LEU A 29 5.25 9.22 -2.44
C LEU A 29 5.59 9.90 -3.78
N ARG A 30 5.04 9.34 -4.87
CA ARG A 30 5.15 9.93 -6.22
C ARG A 30 4.48 11.30 -6.27
N ASP A 31 4.82 12.13 -7.27
CA ASP A 31 4.29 13.50 -7.40
C ASP A 31 2.80 13.57 -7.74
N VAL A 32 2.19 12.46 -8.16
CA VAL A 32 0.72 12.34 -8.27
C VAL A 32 0.02 12.49 -6.91
N PHE A 33 0.76 12.37 -5.79
CA PHE A 33 0.30 12.69 -4.45
C PHE A 33 0.79 14.11 -4.12
N PRO A 34 -0.07 15.13 -4.26
CA PRO A 34 0.36 16.52 -4.15
C PRO A 34 0.64 16.94 -2.71
N HIS A 35 1.36 18.06 -2.58
CA HIS A 35 1.50 18.76 -1.30
C HIS A 35 1.66 20.26 -1.57
N PRO A 36 0.80 21.12 -1.01
CA PRO A 36 -0.33 20.83 -0.10
C PRO A 36 -1.39 19.92 -0.72
N TYR A 37 -2.06 19.11 0.13
CA TYR A 37 -3.13 18.23 -0.29
C TYR A 37 -4.47 18.91 -0.02
N THR A 38 -5.22 19.24 -1.06
CA THR A 38 -6.45 20.02 -0.99
C THR A 38 -7.70 19.14 -0.92
N LEU A 39 -8.85 19.76 -0.66
CA LEU A 39 -10.15 19.08 -0.73
C LEU A 39 -10.43 18.53 -2.14
N THR A 40 -10.07 19.30 -3.18
CA THR A 40 -10.23 18.88 -4.58
C THR A 40 -9.37 17.65 -4.91
N ASP A 41 -8.13 17.57 -4.37
CA ASP A 41 -7.29 16.39 -4.54
C ASP A 41 -7.91 15.16 -3.86
N ALA A 42 -8.51 15.36 -2.68
CA ALA A 42 -9.20 14.29 -1.96
C ALA A 42 -10.47 13.82 -2.70
N GLU A 43 -11.25 14.74 -3.26
CA GLU A 43 -12.41 14.42 -4.10
C GLU A 43 -11.97 13.60 -5.34
N TYR A 44 -10.94 14.05 -6.04
CA TYR A 44 -10.41 13.34 -7.19
C TYR A 44 -9.94 11.93 -6.81
N PHE A 45 -9.17 11.81 -5.72
CA PHE A 45 -8.66 10.52 -5.25
C PHE A 45 -9.79 9.56 -4.84
N VAL A 46 -10.75 10.01 -4.02
CA VAL A 46 -11.86 9.16 -3.58
C VAL A 46 -12.72 8.73 -4.76
N ASN A 47 -13.03 9.64 -5.68
CA ASN A 47 -13.78 9.31 -6.90
C ASN A 47 -13.03 8.28 -7.75
N SER A 48 -11.71 8.43 -7.94
CA SER A 48 -10.90 7.46 -8.68
C SER A 48 -10.92 6.06 -8.04
N CYS A 49 -10.98 5.99 -6.70
CA CYS A 49 -11.11 4.71 -6.00
C CYS A 49 -12.50 4.08 -6.14
N LEU A 50 -13.56 4.91 -6.20
CA LEU A 50 -14.94 4.43 -6.39
C LEU A 50 -15.22 3.97 -7.82
N GLU A 51 -14.57 4.59 -8.81
CA GLU A 51 -14.68 4.30 -10.23
C GLU A 51 -13.68 3.23 -10.72
N ALA A 52 -12.82 2.74 -9.83
CA ALA A 52 -11.78 1.78 -10.18
C ALA A 52 -12.34 0.48 -10.73
N ASP A 53 -11.67 -0.06 -11.74
CA ASP A 53 -11.95 -1.40 -12.25
C ASP A 53 -11.58 -2.46 -11.21
N GLN A 54 -12.58 -2.93 -10.49
CA GLN A 54 -12.40 -3.87 -9.38
C GLN A 54 -11.88 -5.25 -9.82
N ASP A 55 -11.94 -5.58 -11.11
CA ASP A 55 -11.33 -6.81 -11.63
C ASP A 55 -9.80 -6.70 -11.73
N ARG A 56 -9.28 -5.46 -11.74
CA ARG A 56 -7.85 -5.17 -11.90
C ARG A 56 -7.24 -4.38 -10.75
N GLN A 57 -8.06 -3.77 -9.89
CA GLN A 57 -7.60 -2.85 -8.86
C GLN A 57 -8.35 -3.08 -7.56
N LEU A 58 -7.61 -3.18 -6.47
CA LEU A 58 -8.13 -3.18 -5.11
C LEU A 58 -7.70 -1.90 -4.42
N PHE A 59 -8.65 -1.03 -4.09
CA PHE A 59 -8.42 0.14 -3.27
C PHE A 59 -9.17 -0.02 -1.95
N ARG A 60 -8.46 0.09 -0.82
CA ARG A 60 -9.04 0.00 0.52
C ARG A 60 -8.68 1.23 1.34
N ALA A 61 -9.69 1.79 2.01
CA ALA A 61 -9.49 2.76 3.06
C ALA A 61 -9.03 2.03 4.34
N ILE A 62 -8.03 2.58 5.02
CA ILE A 62 -7.64 2.15 6.36
C ILE A 62 -8.46 2.98 7.34
N GLU A 63 -9.43 2.33 7.98
CA GLU A 63 -10.34 3.00 8.92
C GLU A 63 -9.90 2.78 10.37
N ILE A 64 -9.87 3.88 11.16
CA ILE A 64 -9.66 3.86 12.60
C ILE A 64 -10.67 4.83 13.23
N GLY A 65 -11.44 4.34 14.20
CA GLY A 65 -12.41 5.17 14.91
C GLY A 65 -13.48 5.79 14.01
N GLY A 66 -13.85 5.12 12.93
CA GLY A 66 -14.86 5.59 11.95
C GLY A 66 -14.32 6.56 10.89
N HIS A 67 -13.01 6.83 10.87
CA HIS A 67 -12.37 7.74 9.91
C HIS A 67 -11.39 7.01 8.98
N ALA A 68 -11.42 7.34 7.69
CA ALA A 68 -10.39 6.91 6.76
C ALA A 68 -9.10 7.70 7.02
N VAL A 69 -8.10 7.03 7.61
CA VAL A 69 -6.83 7.64 8.04
C VAL A 69 -5.65 7.21 7.15
N GLY A 70 -5.91 6.44 6.12
CA GLY A 70 -4.90 5.95 5.18
C GLY A 70 -5.52 5.22 4.01
N SER A 71 -4.67 4.85 3.07
CA SER A 71 -5.03 4.09 1.88
C SER A 71 -4.06 2.94 1.68
N ILE A 72 -4.56 1.84 1.14
CA ILE A 72 -3.74 0.74 0.63
C ILE A 72 -4.39 0.18 -0.64
N SER A 73 -3.56 -0.18 -1.61
CA SER A 73 -4.04 -0.64 -2.91
C SER A 73 -3.16 -1.71 -3.52
N LEU A 74 -3.76 -2.56 -4.35
CA LEU A 74 -3.10 -3.44 -5.31
C LEU A 74 -3.62 -3.12 -6.70
N CYS A 75 -2.70 -2.93 -7.66
CA CYS A 75 -3.02 -2.69 -9.06
C CYS A 75 -2.33 -3.75 -9.93
N LEU A 76 -3.12 -4.56 -10.66
CA LEU A 76 -2.57 -5.55 -11.60
C LEU A 76 -1.84 -4.87 -12.75
N GLY A 77 -0.71 -5.41 -13.09
CA GLY A 77 0.02 -5.06 -14.32
C GLY A 77 -0.74 -5.47 -15.58
N SER A 78 -0.20 -5.10 -16.73
CA SER A 78 -0.78 -5.42 -18.02
C SER A 78 0.23 -6.15 -18.90
N ASP A 79 -0.24 -6.70 -20.03
CA ASP A 79 0.57 -7.40 -20.99
C ASP A 79 1.40 -8.52 -20.32
N VAL A 80 2.70 -8.56 -20.52
CA VAL A 80 3.61 -9.56 -19.93
C VAL A 80 3.70 -9.49 -18.39
N TYR A 81 3.25 -8.39 -17.81
CA TYR A 81 3.17 -8.18 -16.34
C TYR A 81 1.79 -8.49 -15.75
N ALA A 82 0.86 -9.06 -16.52
CA ALA A 82 -0.53 -9.28 -16.10
C ALA A 82 -0.69 -10.18 -14.85
N ARG A 83 0.35 -10.91 -14.47
CA ARG A 83 0.36 -11.79 -13.28
C ARG A 83 1.09 -11.17 -12.09
N THR A 84 1.35 -9.87 -12.13
CA THR A 84 1.97 -9.10 -11.05
C THR A 84 1.04 -7.98 -10.59
N ALA A 85 1.16 -7.55 -9.33
CA ALA A 85 0.44 -6.40 -8.82
C ALA A 85 1.39 -5.45 -8.09
N GLU A 86 1.20 -4.15 -8.27
CA GLU A 86 1.89 -3.11 -7.52
C GLU A 86 1.12 -2.82 -6.23
N LEU A 87 1.83 -2.83 -5.09
CA LEU A 87 1.33 -2.45 -3.78
C LEU A 87 1.67 -0.97 -3.52
N GLY A 88 0.65 -0.16 -3.25
CA GLY A 88 0.79 1.22 -2.82
C GLY A 88 0.07 1.50 -1.51
N TYR A 89 0.60 2.39 -0.65
CA TYR A 89 -0.07 2.77 0.59
C TYR A 89 0.46 4.08 1.17
N TRP A 90 -0.39 4.69 2.00
CA TRP A 90 -0.02 5.74 2.93
C TRP A 90 -0.87 5.65 4.21
N LEU A 91 -0.39 6.25 5.31
CA LEU A 91 -1.06 6.26 6.61
C LEU A 91 -0.79 7.60 7.30
N ALA A 92 -1.78 8.14 7.97
CA ALA A 92 -1.65 9.34 8.79
C ALA A 92 -0.52 9.19 9.83
N GLU A 93 0.30 10.23 9.99
CA GLU A 93 1.51 10.24 10.84
C GLU A 93 1.22 9.80 12.27
N GLU A 94 0.10 10.24 12.85
CA GLU A 94 -0.31 9.90 14.22
C GLU A 94 -0.53 8.39 14.45
N HIS A 95 -0.62 7.61 13.39
CA HIS A 95 -0.80 6.15 13.43
C HIS A 95 0.46 5.36 13.08
N TRP A 96 1.59 6.03 12.81
CA TRP A 96 2.86 5.36 12.53
C TRP A 96 3.41 4.63 13.76
N GLY A 97 4.29 3.65 13.52
CA GLY A 97 4.96 2.89 14.57
C GLY A 97 4.08 1.88 15.35
N LYS A 98 2.77 1.80 15.06
CA LYS A 98 1.79 0.97 15.77
C LYS A 98 1.52 -0.40 15.12
N GLY A 99 2.29 -0.76 14.08
CA GLY A 99 2.14 -2.04 13.36
C GLY A 99 0.89 -2.14 12.47
N ILE A 100 0.12 -1.05 12.32
CA ILE A 100 -1.12 -1.01 11.53
C ILE A 100 -0.81 -1.32 10.07
N MET A 101 0.14 -0.60 9.45
CA MET A 101 0.45 -0.79 8.03
C MET A 101 0.97 -2.20 7.73
N THR A 102 1.78 -2.81 8.60
CA THR A 102 2.24 -4.19 8.41
C THR A 102 1.08 -5.18 8.36
N ARG A 103 0.07 -5.01 9.24
CA ARG A 103 -1.14 -5.86 9.23
C ARG A 103 -2.01 -5.57 8.02
N ALA A 104 -2.16 -4.30 7.63
CA ALA A 104 -2.90 -3.90 6.45
C ALA A 104 -2.29 -4.48 5.16
N VAL A 105 -0.96 -4.47 5.03
CA VAL A 105 -0.25 -5.09 3.90
C VAL A 105 -0.53 -6.59 3.84
N ARG A 106 -0.48 -7.29 4.97
CA ARG A 106 -0.81 -8.73 4.99
C ARG A 106 -2.24 -9.01 4.55
N GLN A 107 -3.21 -8.24 5.06
CA GLN A 107 -4.62 -8.40 4.70
C GLN A 107 -4.90 -8.16 3.22
N ILE A 108 -4.33 -7.10 2.62
CA ILE A 108 -4.56 -6.84 1.20
C ILE A 108 -3.83 -7.84 0.29
N CYS A 109 -2.66 -8.35 0.70
CA CYS A 109 -1.98 -9.42 -0.03
C CYS A 109 -2.82 -10.72 -0.03
N GLU A 110 -3.40 -11.07 1.11
CA GLU A 110 -4.34 -12.19 1.23
C GLU A 110 -5.57 -11.99 0.32
N GLU A 111 -6.17 -10.82 0.35
CA GLU A 111 -7.29 -10.47 -0.52
C GLU A 111 -6.91 -10.57 -1.99
N GLY A 112 -5.76 -10.01 -2.40
CA GLY A 112 -5.27 -10.04 -3.77
C GLY A 112 -4.98 -11.47 -4.28
N PHE A 113 -4.26 -12.27 -3.50
CA PHE A 113 -3.98 -13.66 -3.85
C PHE A 113 -5.22 -14.54 -3.86
N THR A 114 -6.22 -14.26 -3.05
CA THR A 114 -7.51 -14.97 -3.04
C THR A 114 -8.38 -14.56 -4.23
N ARG A 115 -8.43 -13.26 -4.53
CA ARG A 115 -9.29 -12.71 -5.58
C ARG A 115 -8.79 -13.03 -6.99
N TRP A 116 -7.47 -12.96 -7.19
CA TRP A 116 -6.85 -13.15 -8.51
C TRP A 116 -6.01 -14.43 -8.55
N ASP A 117 -6.63 -15.53 -8.99
CA ASP A 117 -5.97 -16.85 -9.08
C ASP A 117 -4.68 -16.82 -9.90
N GLY A 118 -4.64 -15.98 -10.93
CA GLY A 118 -3.48 -15.79 -11.78
C GLY A 118 -2.35 -14.94 -11.20
N LEU A 119 -2.57 -14.21 -10.10
CA LEU A 119 -1.55 -13.36 -9.47
C LEU A 119 -0.47 -14.22 -8.83
N VAL A 120 0.79 -14.04 -9.23
CA VAL A 120 1.93 -14.81 -8.70
C VAL A 120 2.88 -13.97 -7.88
N ARG A 121 2.82 -12.63 -8.01
CA ARG A 121 3.78 -11.70 -7.41
C ARG A 121 3.12 -10.38 -7.05
N ILE A 122 3.37 -9.90 -5.83
CA ILE A 122 3.07 -8.55 -5.39
C ILE A 122 4.39 -7.84 -5.15
N TYR A 123 4.56 -6.61 -5.69
CA TYR A 123 5.78 -5.83 -5.49
C TYR A 123 5.48 -4.44 -4.97
N ALA A 124 6.47 -3.83 -4.33
CA ALA A 124 6.44 -2.45 -3.88
C ALA A 124 7.80 -1.80 -4.09
N GLU A 125 7.82 -0.51 -4.42
CA GLU A 125 9.03 0.24 -4.70
C GLU A 125 9.13 1.50 -3.82
N PRO A 126 9.42 1.34 -2.50
CA PRO A 126 9.67 2.48 -1.63
C PRO A 126 10.99 3.17 -1.99
N PHE A 127 11.05 4.50 -1.77
CA PHE A 127 12.32 5.22 -1.84
C PHE A 127 13.30 4.67 -0.81
N ALA A 128 14.59 4.56 -1.15
CA ALA A 128 15.58 3.89 -0.33
C ALA A 128 15.75 4.52 1.07
N HIS A 129 15.54 5.84 1.19
CA HIS A 129 15.57 6.55 2.46
C HIS A 129 14.34 6.30 3.35
N ASN A 130 13.24 5.77 2.80
CA ASN A 130 12.01 5.50 3.55
C ASN A 130 12.15 4.21 4.37
N ALA A 131 12.96 4.27 5.43
CA ALA A 131 13.20 3.13 6.32
C ALA A 131 11.90 2.59 6.96
N GLY A 132 10.90 3.45 7.18
CA GLY A 132 9.60 3.04 7.74
C GLY A 132 8.86 2.09 6.81
N SER A 133 8.72 2.45 5.53
CA SER A 133 8.07 1.62 4.52
C SER A 133 8.83 0.32 4.27
N ARG A 134 10.16 0.37 4.14
CA ARG A 134 11.00 -0.81 3.97
C ARG A 134 10.80 -1.82 5.09
N ARG A 135 10.80 -1.35 6.35
CA ARG A 135 10.57 -2.21 7.52
C ARG A 135 9.14 -2.79 7.57
N VAL A 136 8.13 -2.06 7.08
CA VAL A 136 6.76 -2.57 6.93
C VAL A 136 6.74 -3.76 5.98
N LEU A 137 7.37 -3.63 4.81
CA LEU A 137 7.44 -4.68 3.79
C LEU A 137 8.19 -5.91 4.30
N GLU A 138 9.37 -5.74 4.89
CA GLU A 138 10.16 -6.82 5.49
C GLU A 138 9.36 -7.60 6.55
N LYS A 139 8.68 -6.88 7.46
CA LYS A 139 7.82 -7.50 8.47
C LYS A 139 6.56 -8.16 7.90
N ALA A 140 6.10 -7.72 6.73
CA ALA A 140 4.98 -8.33 6.03
C ALA A 140 5.38 -9.58 5.24
N GLY A 141 6.68 -9.88 5.12
CA GLY A 141 7.21 -11.07 4.44
C GLY A 141 7.78 -10.80 3.05
N PHE A 142 7.88 -9.52 2.63
CA PHE A 142 8.50 -9.16 1.36
C PHE A 142 10.01 -9.31 1.41
N THR A 143 10.60 -9.78 0.32
CA THR A 143 12.04 -9.88 0.11
C THR A 143 12.55 -8.68 -0.67
N LEU A 144 13.68 -8.09 -0.25
CA LEU A 144 14.39 -7.08 -1.03
C LEU A 144 15.10 -7.77 -2.21
N GLU A 145 14.73 -7.41 -3.43
CA GLU A 145 15.34 -7.96 -4.65
C GLU A 145 16.48 -7.11 -5.20
N GLY A 146 16.47 -5.81 -4.88
CA GLY A 146 17.53 -4.91 -5.32
C GLY A 146 17.30 -3.45 -4.98
N VAL A 147 18.36 -2.67 -5.15
CA VAL A 147 18.35 -1.21 -5.06
C VAL A 147 18.52 -0.63 -6.45
N LEU A 148 17.54 0.15 -6.89
CA LEU A 148 17.57 0.88 -8.15
C LEU A 148 18.26 2.21 -7.91
N ARG A 149 19.53 2.30 -8.30
CA ARG A 149 20.33 3.49 -8.05
C ARG A 149 19.89 4.65 -8.94
N GLN A 150 19.71 5.84 -8.34
CA GLN A 150 19.36 7.10 -9.02
C GLN A 150 18.10 6.99 -9.89
N SER A 151 17.17 6.13 -9.47
CA SER A 151 15.94 5.83 -10.23
C SER A 151 14.83 6.86 -10.03
N VAL A 152 14.95 7.72 -9.01
CA VAL A 152 13.89 8.66 -8.63
C VAL A 152 14.43 10.08 -8.58
N PHE A 153 13.68 11.03 -9.16
CA PHE A 153 13.90 12.46 -9.00
C PHE A 153 12.74 13.06 -8.22
N LYS A 154 13.00 13.52 -6.99
CA LYS A 154 11.99 14.06 -6.07
C LYS A 154 12.54 15.31 -5.37
N ARG A 155 11.78 16.42 -5.37
CA ARG A 155 12.16 17.68 -4.69
C ARG A 155 13.55 18.20 -5.09
N ASN A 156 13.87 18.15 -6.38
CA ASN A 156 15.17 18.52 -6.95
C ASN A 156 16.35 17.65 -6.49
N GLU A 157 16.10 16.49 -5.91
CA GLU A 157 17.12 15.52 -5.52
C GLU A 157 16.93 14.20 -6.26
N VAL A 158 18.05 13.61 -6.68
CA VAL A 158 18.08 12.25 -7.22
C VAL A 158 18.28 11.29 -6.06
N CYS A 159 17.43 10.28 -5.96
CA CYS A 159 17.53 9.26 -4.93
C CYS A 159 17.30 7.85 -5.48
N ASP A 160 17.69 6.87 -4.69
CA ASP A 160 17.52 5.46 -5.00
C ASP A 160 16.12 5.00 -4.57
N SER A 161 15.60 3.95 -5.21
CA SER A 161 14.47 3.17 -4.74
C SER A 161 14.87 1.73 -4.44
N CYS A 162 14.02 1.00 -3.75
CA CYS A 162 14.23 -0.40 -3.38
C CYS A 162 13.09 -1.25 -3.94
N MET A 163 13.40 -2.29 -4.69
CA MET A 163 12.40 -3.24 -5.18
C MET A 163 12.20 -4.34 -4.14
N TYR A 164 10.98 -4.44 -3.63
CA TYR A 164 10.54 -5.50 -2.73
C TYR A 164 9.47 -6.35 -3.40
N ALA A 165 9.47 -7.65 -3.16
CA ALA A 165 8.44 -8.55 -3.68
C ALA A 165 8.03 -9.62 -2.67
N LEU A 166 6.79 -10.09 -2.83
CA LEU A 166 6.22 -11.24 -2.17
C LEU A 166 5.63 -12.16 -3.23
N LEU A 167 6.09 -13.41 -3.29
CA LEU A 167 5.56 -14.40 -4.21
C LEU A 167 4.39 -15.18 -3.57
N ARG A 168 3.47 -15.65 -4.41
CA ARG A 168 2.32 -16.46 -3.95
C ARG A 168 2.76 -17.69 -3.14
N GLU A 169 3.80 -18.38 -3.57
CA GLU A 169 4.32 -19.56 -2.90
C GLU A 169 4.90 -19.24 -1.51
N GLU A 170 5.58 -18.10 -1.36
CA GLU A 170 6.10 -17.62 -0.06
C GLU A 170 4.95 -17.30 0.89
N TRP A 171 3.87 -16.65 0.38
CA TRP A 171 2.68 -16.35 1.14
C TRP A 171 1.99 -17.62 1.68
N GLN A 172 1.83 -18.67 0.87
CA GLN A 172 1.20 -19.92 1.27
C GLN A 172 1.98 -20.64 2.37
N HIS A 173 3.31 -20.57 2.38
CA HIS A 173 4.14 -21.18 3.40
C HIS A 173 4.06 -20.46 4.76
N THR A 174 3.82 -19.16 4.78
CA THR A 174 3.59 -18.43 6.04
C THR A 174 2.26 -18.76 6.71
N GLY A 175 1.23 -19.14 5.94
CA GLY A 175 -0.08 -19.57 6.44
C GLY A 175 -0.11 -20.97 7.05
N SER A 176 0.75 -21.88 6.61
CA SER A 176 0.79 -23.27 7.09
C SER A 176 1.55 -23.45 8.43
N ALA A 177 2.33 -22.47 8.86
CA ALA A 177 3.09 -22.52 10.11
C ALA A 177 2.27 -22.20 11.37
N SER A 178 0.96 -21.96 11.25
CA SER A 178 0.10 -21.51 12.37
C SER A 178 -0.92 -22.55 12.86
N GLN A 179 -0.83 -23.82 12.45
CA GLN A 179 -1.63 -24.88 13.08
C GLN A 179 -0.78 -25.61 14.12
N PRO A 180 -1.08 -25.48 15.43
CA PRO A 180 -0.52 -26.40 16.43
C PRO A 180 -1.14 -27.77 16.19
N ASP A 181 -0.29 -28.80 16.09
CA ASP A 181 -0.69 -30.21 16.07
C ASP A 181 -1.61 -30.50 17.25
N SER A 182 -2.87 -30.78 16.97
CA SER A 182 -3.82 -31.32 17.94
C SER A 182 -3.57 -32.82 18.00
N GLN A 183 -2.86 -33.25 19.01
CA GLN A 183 -2.92 -34.62 19.55
C GLN A 183 -3.60 -34.62 20.89
#